data_080c3b4a012ca1e70ac3ceab42903dc8
#
_entry.id   080c3b4a012ca1e70ac3ceab42903dc8
#
_cell.length_a   1.000
_cell.length_b   1.000
_cell.length_c   1.000
_cell.angle_alpha   90.00
_cell.angle_beta   90.00
_cell.angle_gamma   90.00
#
_symmetry.space_group_name_H-M   'P 1'
#
loop_
_entity.id
_entity.type
_entity.pdbx_description
1 polymer ?
#
loop_
_entity_poly.entity_id
_entity_poly.type
_entity_poly.pdbx_seq_one_letter_code
_entity_poly.pdbx_strand_id
1 'polypeptide(L)'
;MQKGNPLLRPEMNHDVSFAAVWKFVQAGISYQTVKNAILDTGTAQEGTDNAIVIYHDNFYKNIPTMQVMVAATPTIGIWYPRLTLAIVKQWLTTESLDEEIKLNQALPVIQFDNTLTLPKGFTLNCDYTFQGKGDSRVYRLQKATNTLNASIRKSFLKNALAVEVFANNILDDEATETRIYSKAYSLRQWSNRSMRTYGITLRYNFNTAQSKYKGTGAGKSQKARM
;
A
#
# COMPACT_ATOMS: atom_id res chain seq x y z
N MET A 1 -8.84 -0.62 -27.69
CA MET A 1 -10.29 -0.89 -27.47
C MET A 1 -10.41 -1.86 -26.30
N GLN A 2 -11.38 -1.71 -25.40
CA GLN A 2 -11.61 -2.63 -24.27
C GLN A 2 -12.89 -3.42 -24.54
N LYS A 3 -12.86 -4.75 -24.33
CA LYS A 3 -13.99 -5.66 -24.57
C LYS A 3 -14.29 -6.43 -23.29
N GLY A 4 -15.57 -6.62 -22.97
CA GLY A 4 -16.00 -7.48 -21.86
C GLY A 4 -15.89 -8.98 -22.24
N ASN A 5 -15.64 -9.81 -21.23
CA ASN A 5 -15.63 -11.27 -21.39
C ASN A 5 -16.73 -11.89 -20.50
N PRO A 6 -17.86 -12.35 -21.07
CA PRO A 6 -18.95 -12.94 -20.30
C PRO A 6 -18.66 -14.36 -19.80
N LEU A 7 -17.54 -14.98 -20.23
CA LEU A 7 -17.14 -16.34 -19.87
C LEU A 7 -16.19 -16.40 -18.66
N LEU A 8 -15.95 -15.26 -18.02
CA LEU A 8 -15.08 -15.21 -16.84
C LEU A 8 -15.61 -16.10 -15.72
N ARG A 9 -14.71 -16.91 -15.17
CA ARG A 9 -14.94 -17.68 -13.95
C ARG A 9 -14.48 -16.89 -12.74
N PRO A 10 -15.10 -17.08 -11.57
CA PRO A 10 -14.67 -16.42 -10.33
C PRO A 10 -13.21 -16.77 -10.01
N GLU A 11 -12.45 -15.75 -9.60
CA GLU A 11 -11.14 -15.93 -8.99
C GLU A 11 -11.31 -16.55 -7.61
N MET A 12 -10.53 -17.57 -7.29
CA MET A 12 -10.57 -18.27 -6.00
C MET A 12 -9.22 -18.09 -5.30
N ASN A 13 -9.25 -17.59 -4.06
CA ASN A 13 -8.08 -17.37 -3.23
C ASN A 13 -8.05 -18.38 -2.09
N HIS A 14 -6.94 -19.10 -1.95
CA HIS A 14 -6.61 -19.91 -0.79
C HIS A 14 -5.44 -19.27 -0.06
N ASP A 15 -5.63 -18.96 1.20
CA ASP A 15 -4.64 -18.29 2.04
C ASP A 15 -4.38 -19.08 3.32
N VAL A 16 -3.11 -19.21 3.68
CA VAL A 16 -2.67 -19.74 4.98
C VAL A 16 -1.66 -18.74 5.54
N SER A 17 -1.92 -18.24 6.73
CA SER A 17 -1.06 -17.26 7.37
C SER A 17 -0.73 -17.64 8.82
N PHE A 18 0.47 -17.26 9.23
CA PHE A 18 0.93 -17.36 10.61
C PHE A 18 1.49 -16.00 11.04
N ALA A 19 1.14 -15.56 12.24
CA ALA A 19 1.66 -14.34 12.83
C ALA A 19 2.06 -14.58 14.28
N ALA A 20 3.16 -13.95 14.68
CA ALA A 20 3.66 -13.97 16.05
C ALA A 20 3.97 -12.55 16.51
N VAL A 21 3.71 -12.29 17.79
CA VAL A 21 4.00 -11.00 18.44
C VAL A 21 4.83 -11.26 19.67
N TRP A 22 5.97 -10.57 19.79
CA TRP A 22 6.81 -10.60 20.95
C TRP A 22 7.23 -9.19 21.35
N LYS A 23 6.73 -8.72 22.48
CA LYS A 23 6.93 -7.34 22.96
C LYS A 23 6.53 -6.33 21.86
N PHE A 24 7.49 -5.59 21.33
CA PHE A 24 7.32 -4.59 20.28
C PHE A 24 7.61 -5.12 18.88
N VAL A 25 7.89 -6.41 18.72
CA VAL A 25 8.18 -7.04 17.43
C VAL A 25 6.99 -7.90 17.00
N GLN A 26 6.61 -7.75 15.75
CA GLN A 26 5.61 -8.57 15.06
C GLN A 26 6.28 -9.22 13.85
N ALA A 27 6.03 -10.48 13.63
CA ALA A 27 6.47 -11.21 12.46
C ALA A 27 5.31 -11.99 11.86
N GLY A 28 5.22 -12.04 10.56
CA GLY A 28 4.19 -12.77 9.86
C GLY A 28 4.71 -13.39 8.58
N ILE A 29 4.15 -14.55 8.23
CA ILE A 29 4.32 -15.21 6.96
C ILE A 29 2.95 -15.60 6.44
N SER A 30 2.69 -15.35 5.17
CA SER A 30 1.50 -15.84 4.48
C SER A 30 1.87 -16.52 3.17
N TYR A 31 1.11 -17.54 2.83
CA TYR A 31 1.17 -18.22 1.55
C TYR A 31 -0.22 -18.22 0.95
N GLN A 32 -0.34 -17.62 -0.23
CA GLN A 32 -1.58 -17.50 -0.98
C GLN A 32 -1.45 -18.22 -2.32
N THR A 33 -2.51 -18.90 -2.73
CA THR A 33 -2.63 -19.43 -4.09
C THR A 33 -3.89 -18.90 -4.73
N VAL A 34 -3.73 -18.22 -5.84
CA VAL A 34 -4.84 -17.69 -6.65
C VAL A 34 -5.12 -18.65 -7.80
N LYS A 35 -6.35 -19.19 -7.85
CA LYS A 35 -6.85 -20.04 -8.95
C LYS A 35 -7.78 -19.20 -9.83
N ASN A 36 -7.73 -19.43 -11.16
CA ASN A 36 -8.48 -18.66 -12.16
C ASN A 36 -8.23 -17.14 -12.05
N ALA A 37 -7.00 -16.72 -11.75
CA ALA A 37 -6.67 -15.30 -11.66
C ALA A 37 -7.16 -14.55 -12.89
N ILE A 38 -7.88 -13.45 -12.68
CA ILE A 38 -8.38 -12.62 -13.78
C ILE A 38 -7.27 -11.62 -14.13
N LEU A 39 -6.71 -11.77 -15.34
CA LEU A 39 -5.59 -10.97 -15.82
C LEU A 39 -5.97 -10.24 -17.10
N ASP A 40 -5.34 -9.08 -17.32
CA ASP A 40 -5.42 -8.37 -18.58
C ASP A 40 -4.70 -9.17 -19.67
N THR A 41 -5.39 -9.42 -20.75
CA THR A 41 -4.84 -10.05 -21.94
C THR A 41 -5.25 -9.25 -23.17
N GLY A 42 -4.78 -9.63 -24.35
CA GLY A 42 -5.12 -8.92 -25.57
C GLY A 42 -4.93 -9.79 -26.80
N THR A 43 -5.62 -9.42 -27.85
CA THR A 43 -5.46 -9.97 -29.19
C THR A 43 -5.24 -8.86 -30.20
N ALA A 44 -4.51 -9.15 -31.27
CA ALA A 44 -4.45 -8.24 -32.42
C ALA A 44 -5.87 -8.02 -32.95
N GLN A 45 -6.18 -6.80 -33.32
CA GLN A 45 -7.47 -6.47 -33.94
C GLN A 45 -7.37 -6.82 -35.43
N GLU A 46 -8.27 -7.67 -35.90
CA GLU A 46 -8.36 -8.01 -37.32
C GLU A 46 -8.58 -6.74 -38.17
N GLY A 47 -7.81 -6.61 -39.25
CA GLY A 47 -7.93 -5.51 -40.21
C GLY A 47 -7.22 -4.20 -39.84
N THR A 48 -6.38 -4.19 -38.80
CA THR A 48 -5.57 -3.03 -38.41
C THR A 48 -4.16 -3.46 -38.02
N ASP A 49 -3.14 -2.82 -38.59
CA ASP A 49 -1.74 -3.25 -38.46
C ASP A 49 -1.14 -3.07 -37.06
N ASN A 50 -1.75 -2.31 -36.14
CA ASN A 50 -1.17 -2.05 -34.83
C ASN A 50 -2.20 -1.84 -33.69
N ALA A 51 -3.45 -2.26 -33.86
CA ALA A 51 -4.42 -2.14 -32.79
C ALA A 51 -4.56 -3.43 -31.98
N ILE A 52 -4.58 -3.28 -30.66
CA ILE A 52 -4.79 -4.38 -29.69
C ILE A 52 -6.13 -4.20 -29.02
N VAL A 53 -6.93 -5.25 -28.97
CA VAL A 53 -8.13 -5.33 -28.16
C VAL A 53 -7.73 -5.92 -26.81
N ILE A 54 -7.87 -5.15 -25.74
CA ILE A 54 -7.60 -5.59 -24.36
C ILE A 54 -8.89 -6.10 -23.74
N TYR A 55 -8.83 -7.24 -23.08
CA TYR A 55 -9.91 -7.84 -22.31
C TYR A 55 -9.37 -8.60 -21.10
N HIS A 56 -10.24 -8.90 -20.15
CA HIS A 56 -9.90 -9.75 -19.01
C HIS A 56 -10.14 -11.21 -19.35
N ASP A 57 -9.24 -12.09 -18.92
CA ASP A 57 -9.41 -13.53 -19.05
C ASP A 57 -8.86 -14.26 -17.83
N ASN A 58 -9.34 -15.49 -17.63
CA ASN A 58 -8.85 -16.32 -16.55
C ASN A 58 -7.52 -16.96 -16.90
N PHE A 59 -6.54 -16.79 -16.03
CA PHE A 59 -5.26 -17.44 -16.16
C PHE A 59 -5.39 -18.93 -15.81
N TYR A 60 -4.85 -19.79 -16.66
CA TYR A 60 -5.04 -21.24 -16.58
C TYR A 60 -4.21 -21.95 -15.49
N LYS A 61 -3.18 -21.30 -14.96
CA LYS A 61 -2.35 -21.82 -13.87
C LYS A 61 -2.67 -21.11 -12.56
N ASN A 62 -2.40 -21.80 -11.45
CA ASN A 62 -2.44 -21.16 -10.14
C ASN A 62 -1.23 -20.22 -9.97
N ILE A 63 -1.42 -19.13 -9.24
CA ILE A 63 -0.38 -18.17 -8.92
C ILE A 63 -0.07 -18.26 -7.42
N PRO A 64 0.91 -19.07 -7.01
CA PRO A 64 1.36 -19.10 -5.63
C PRO A 64 2.17 -17.84 -5.32
N THR A 65 1.92 -17.27 -4.16
CA THR A 65 2.60 -16.08 -3.64
C THR A 65 2.92 -16.27 -2.16
N MET A 66 4.12 -15.94 -1.75
CA MET A 66 4.55 -15.93 -0.36
C MET A 66 4.90 -14.50 0.04
N GLN A 67 4.45 -14.10 1.22
CA GLN A 67 4.82 -12.84 1.84
C GLN A 67 5.41 -13.11 3.22
N VAL A 68 6.52 -12.46 3.52
CA VAL A 68 7.12 -12.41 4.86
C VAL A 68 7.19 -10.95 5.29
N MET A 69 6.80 -10.68 6.52
CA MET A 69 6.83 -9.33 7.09
C MET A 69 7.37 -9.39 8.52
N VAL A 70 8.22 -8.44 8.87
CA VAL A 70 8.65 -8.19 10.25
C VAL A 70 8.49 -6.69 10.53
N ALA A 71 7.85 -6.37 11.65
CA ALA A 71 7.70 -4.99 12.10
C ALA A 71 8.17 -4.85 13.55
N ALA A 72 8.84 -3.75 13.84
CA ALA A 72 9.25 -3.39 15.20
C ALA A 72 8.76 -1.98 15.52
N THR A 73 8.08 -1.82 16.67
CA THR A 73 7.49 -0.55 17.11
C THR A 73 7.86 -0.26 18.57
N PRO A 74 9.17 -0.10 18.90
CA PRO A 74 9.57 0.22 20.26
C PRO A 74 9.16 1.65 20.64
N THR A 75 9.01 1.89 21.95
CA THR A 75 8.89 3.23 22.52
C THR A 75 10.18 3.58 23.24
N ILE A 76 10.92 4.59 22.79
CA ILE A 76 12.20 4.97 23.32
C ILE A 76 12.12 6.42 23.84
N GLY A 77 11.59 6.57 25.05
CA GLY A 77 11.35 7.89 25.64
C GLY A 77 10.38 8.72 24.81
N ILE A 78 10.86 9.78 24.19
CA ILE A 78 10.09 10.69 23.32
C ILE A 78 10.06 10.25 21.86
N TRP A 79 10.76 9.18 21.51
CA TRP A 79 10.89 8.66 20.14
C TRP A 79 10.08 7.39 19.95
N TYR A 80 9.26 7.37 18.91
CA TYR A 80 8.36 6.29 18.54
C TYR A 80 8.68 5.81 17.10
N PRO A 81 9.78 5.05 16.92
CA PRO A 81 10.10 4.51 15.59
C PRO A 81 9.23 3.31 15.27
N ARG A 82 8.96 3.12 13.98
CA ARG A 82 8.34 1.94 13.42
C ARG A 82 9.14 1.49 12.21
N LEU A 83 9.78 0.35 12.30
CA LEU A 83 10.45 -0.28 11.16
C LEU A 83 9.61 -1.46 10.68
N THR A 84 9.29 -1.48 9.40
CA THR A 84 8.62 -2.62 8.73
C THR A 84 9.48 -3.08 7.57
N LEU A 85 9.80 -4.36 7.56
CA LEU A 85 10.49 -5.05 6.47
C LEU A 85 9.53 -6.07 5.89
N ALA A 86 9.29 -6.04 4.61
CA ALA A 86 8.45 -7.00 3.92
C ALA A 86 9.10 -7.47 2.62
N ILE A 87 8.85 -8.71 2.27
CA ILE A 87 9.24 -9.29 1.00
C ILE A 87 8.07 -10.11 0.47
N VAL A 88 7.71 -9.85 -0.78
CA VAL A 88 6.68 -10.61 -1.50
C VAL A 88 7.33 -11.34 -2.64
N LYS A 89 7.06 -12.63 -2.79
CA LYS A 89 7.54 -13.43 -3.90
C LYS A 89 6.40 -14.28 -4.45
N GLN A 90 6.20 -14.19 -5.74
CA GLN A 90 5.30 -15.07 -6.48
C GLN A 90 6.08 -16.06 -7.34
N TRP A 91 5.41 -17.09 -7.80
CA TRP A 91 5.91 -18.01 -8.81
C TRP A 91 4.91 -18.06 -9.94
N LEU A 92 5.17 -17.28 -10.98
CA LEU A 92 4.33 -17.18 -12.16
C LEU A 92 5.20 -17.35 -13.40
N THR A 93 4.81 -18.29 -14.27
CA THR A 93 5.35 -18.39 -15.62
C THR A 93 4.22 -18.14 -16.60
N THR A 94 4.37 -17.13 -17.43
CA THR A 94 3.41 -16.72 -18.45
C THR A 94 4.09 -16.68 -19.82
N GLU A 95 3.31 -16.45 -20.86
CA GLU A 95 3.80 -16.23 -22.23
C GLU A 95 3.58 -14.77 -22.61
N SER A 96 4.50 -14.19 -23.35
CA SER A 96 4.37 -12.86 -23.93
C SER A 96 5.09 -12.84 -25.28
N LEU A 97 4.35 -12.55 -26.34
CA LEU A 97 4.88 -12.51 -27.72
C LEU A 97 5.64 -13.81 -28.08
N ASP A 98 5.05 -14.96 -27.77
CA ASP A 98 5.60 -16.31 -27.99
C ASP A 98 6.87 -16.63 -27.19
N GLU A 99 7.25 -15.80 -26.23
CA GLU A 99 8.35 -16.05 -25.31
C GLU A 99 7.84 -16.45 -23.91
N GLU A 100 8.50 -17.42 -23.28
CA GLU A 100 8.25 -17.77 -21.89
C GLU A 100 8.84 -16.71 -20.95
N ILE A 101 7.99 -16.12 -20.12
CA ILE A 101 8.38 -15.08 -19.14
C ILE A 101 8.20 -15.62 -17.73
N LYS A 102 9.28 -15.66 -16.96
CA LYS A 102 9.28 -16.04 -15.54
C LYS A 102 9.17 -14.79 -14.68
N LEU A 103 8.05 -14.66 -13.96
CA LEU A 103 7.75 -13.56 -13.04
C LEU A 103 7.85 -14.09 -11.61
N ASN A 104 9.07 -14.22 -11.10
CA ASN A 104 9.38 -14.79 -9.80
C ASN A 104 10.44 -14.00 -9.02
N GLN A 105 10.73 -12.76 -9.46
CA GLN A 105 11.60 -11.86 -8.74
C GLN A 105 10.89 -11.35 -7.48
N ALA A 106 11.54 -11.52 -6.32
CA ALA A 106 11.01 -11.05 -5.05
C ALA A 106 10.98 -9.52 -5.00
N LEU A 107 9.92 -8.96 -4.42
CA LEU A 107 9.68 -7.53 -4.23
C LEU A 107 9.92 -7.16 -2.76
N PRO A 108 11.06 -6.55 -2.42
CA PRO A 108 11.31 -6.06 -1.08
C PRO A 108 10.68 -4.69 -0.85
N VAL A 109 10.15 -4.48 0.37
CA VAL A 109 9.62 -3.20 0.84
C VAL A 109 10.20 -2.91 2.22
N ILE A 110 10.68 -1.70 2.43
CA ILE A 110 11.16 -1.20 3.72
C ILE A 110 10.38 0.07 4.03
N GLN A 111 9.80 0.15 5.22
CA GLN A 111 9.16 1.36 5.74
C GLN A 111 9.78 1.69 7.08
N PHE A 112 10.16 2.94 7.27
CA PHE A 112 10.73 3.45 8.50
C PHE A 112 10.06 4.77 8.87
N ASP A 113 9.05 4.67 9.73
CA ASP A 113 8.28 5.81 10.22
C ASP A 113 8.85 6.25 11.56
N ASN A 114 9.07 7.54 11.74
CA ASN A 114 9.63 8.11 12.96
C ASN A 114 8.76 9.24 13.45
N THR A 115 8.39 9.16 14.72
CA THR A 115 7.71 10.24 15.43
C THR A 115 8.51 10.61 16.68
N LEU A 116 8.86 11.89 16.81
CA LEU A 116 9.43 12.44 18.04
C LEU A 116 8.42 13.42 18.67
N THR A 117 8.05 13.14 19.91
CA THR A 117 7.20 14.05 20.71
C THR A 117 8.07 14.90 21.62
N LEU A 118 8.34 16.13 21.21
CA LEU A 118 9.20 17.06 21.91
C LEU A 118 8.43 17.88 22.95
N PRO A 119 9.12 18.45 23.95
CA PRO A 119 8.51 19.37 24.91
C PRO A 119 7.81 20.56 24.23
N LYS A 120 6.92 21.22 24.97
CA LYS A 120 6.17 22.40 24.51
C LYS A 120 5.24 22.16 23.32
N GLY A 121 4.79 20.90 23.11
CA GLY A 121 3.79 20.54 22.09
C GLY A 121 4.31 20.48 20.65
N PHE A 122 5.61 20.23 20.46
CA PHE A 122 6.17 19.93 19.15
C PHE A 122 6.10 18.43 18.85
N THR A 123 5.81 18.09 17.61
CA THR A 123 5.92 16.74 17.07
C THR A 123 6.68 16.80 15.75
N LEU A 124 7.70 15.98 15.61
CA LEU A 124 8.44 15.78 14.36
C LEU A 124 8.08 14.39 13.80
N ASN A 125 7.76 14.32 12.51
CA ASN A 125 7.62 13.06 11.78
C ASN A 125 8.62 13.03 10.64
N CYS A 126 9.15 11.84 10.38
CA CYS A 126 10.05 11.58 9.27
C CYS A 126 9.81 10.13 8.80
N ASP A 127 9.23 9.97 7.63
CA ASP A 127 8.77 8.69 7.12
C ASP A 127 9.52 8.37 5.83
N TYR A 128 10.17 7.21 5.80
CA TYR A 128 10.91 6.73 4.64
C TYR A 128 10.33 5.41 4.15
N THR A 129 10.10 5.30 2.86
CA THR A 129 9.67 4.08 2.19
C THR A 129 10.60 3.77 1.02
N PHE A 130 11.13 2.55 1.02
CA PHE A 130 11.82 1.96 -0.11
C PHE A 130 10.97 0.83 -0.67
N GLN A 131 10.76 0.82 -1.99
CA GLN A 131 10.19 -0.29 -2.73
C GLN A 131 11.17 -0.74 -3.79
N GLY A 132 11.62 -1.99 -3.70
CA GLY A 132 12.57 -2.56 -4.64
C GLY A 132 11.94 -2.93 -5.98
N LYS A 133 12.79 -3.43 -6.88
CA LYS A 133 12.34 -4.10 -8.10
C LYS A 133 11.75 -5.46 -7.74
N GLY A 134 10.82 -5.95 -8.55
CA GLY A 134 10.21 -7.27 -8.33
C GLY A 134 9.00 -7.50 -9.20
N ASP A 135 8.41 -8.68 -9.05
CA ASP A 135 7.28 -9.12 -9.85
C ASP A 135 5.99 -9.17 -9.01
N SER A 136 4.89 -8.75 -9.61
CA SER A 136 3.55 -8.82 -9.02
C SER A 136 2.51 -9.11 -10.09
N ARG A 137 1.83 -10.27 -10.01
CA ARG A 137 0.96 -10.79 -11.07
C ARG A 137 1.72 -10.77 -12.42
N VAL A 138 1.18 -10.14 -13.45
CA VAL A 138 1.81 -10.00 -14.79
C VAL A 138 2.70 -8.76 -14.93
N TYR A 139 3.01 -8.09 -13.82
CA TYR A 139 3.78 -6.86 -13.81
C TYR A 139 5.20 -7.10 -13.27
N ARG A 140 6.19 -6.45 -13.86
CA ARG A 140 7.55 -6.34 -13.35
C ARG A 140 7.91 -4.88 -13.08
N LEU A 141 8.17 -4.57 -11.83
CA LEU A 141 8.71 -3.27 -11.42
C LEU A 141 10.17 -3.19 -11.84
N GLN A 142 10.48 -2.34 -12.81
CA GLN A 142 11.80 -2.19 -13.41
C GLN A 142 12.70 -1.24 -12.61
N LYS A 143 12.10 -0.33 -11.84
CA LYS A 143 12.77 0.69 -11.05
C LYS A 143 12.41 0.53 -9.58
N ALA A 144 13.40 0.63 -8.70
CA ALA A 144 13.15 0.83 -7.27
C ALA A 144 12.75 2.29 -7.02
N THR A 145 11.94 2.53 -6.00
CA THR A 145 11.49 3.86 -5.61
C THR A 145 11.84 4.15 -4.16
N ASN A 146 12.11 5.42 -3.87
CA ASN A 146 12.41 5.92 -2.54
C ASN A 146 11.54 7.14 -2.25
N THR A 147 10.78 7.07 -1.17
CA THR A 147 9.95 8.18 -0.71
C THR A 147 10.43 8.63 0.66
N LEU A 148 10.65 9.93 0.82
CA LEU A 148 10.96 10.55 2.10
C LEU A 148 10.00 11.70 2.34
N ASN A 149 9.24 11.62 3.44
CA ASN A 149 8.36 12.67 3.92
C ASN A 149 8.83 13.16 5.28
N ALA A 150 8.67 14.45 5.55
CA ALA A 150 8.98 15.02 6.85
C ALA A 150 7.97 16.09 7.23
N SER A 151 7.63 16.18 8.50
CA SER A 151 6.79 17.27 9.01
C SER A 151 7.20 17.70 10.43
N ILE A 152 6.94 18.96 10.73
CA ILE A 152 6.99 19.52 12.06
C ILE A 152 5.64 20.13 12.39
N ARG A 153 5.06 19.69 13.49
CA ARG A 153 3.79 20.17 14.01
C ARG A 153 3.99 20.83 15.37
N LYS A 154 3.31 21.96 15.58
CA LYS A 154 3.23 22.65 16.86
C LYS A 154 1.78 22.80 17.26
N SER A 155 1.45 22.38 18.48
CA SER A 155 0.14 22.58 19.08
C SER A 155 0.15 23.76 20.06
N PHE A 156 -0.91 24.56 20.02
CA PHE A 156 -1.14 25.76 20.84
C PHE A 156 -2.52 25.68 21.49
N LEU A 157 -2.81 26.60 22.43
CA LEU A 157 -4.14 26.78 23.03
C LEU A 157 -4.73 25.46 23.56
N LYS A 158 -3.95 24.69 24.32
CA LYS A 158 -4.37 23.35 24.83
C LYS A 158 -4.86 22.41 23.72
N ASN A 159 -4.13 22.37 22.59
CA ASN A 159 -4.43 21.60 21.39
C ASN A 159 -5.64 22.10 20.57
N ALA A 160 -6.20 23.25 20.86
CA ALA A 160 -7.26 23.83 20.02
C ALA A 160 -6.71 24.32 18.66
N LEU A 161 -5.47 24.80 18.63
CA LEU A 161 -4.81 25.24 17.39
C LEU A 161 -3.57 24.37 17.13
N ALA A 162 -3.41 23.89 15.91
CA ALA A 162 -2.20 23.22 15.45
C ALA A 162 -1.73 23.82 14.13
N VAL A 163 -0.42 24.04 14.05
CA VAL A 163 0.29 24.45 12.83
C VAL A 163 1.24 23.33 12.46
N GLU A 164 1.22 22.91 11.21
CA GLU A 164 2.10 21.88 10.66
C GLU A 164 2.76 22.39 9.39
N VAL A 165 4.08 22.26 9.31
CA VAL A 165 4.85 22.47 8.09
C VAL A 165 5.30 21.10 7.62
N PHE A 166 5.13 20.81 6.36
CA PHE A 166 5.46 19.49 5.79
C PHE A 166 6.18 19.59 4.45
N ALA A 167 6.94 18.54 4.16
CA ALA A 167 7.59 18.30 2.89
C ALA A 167 7.36 16.83 2.51
N ASN A 168 6.74 16.57 1.37
CA ASN A 168 6.49 15.24 0.85
C ASN A 168 7.36 14.97 -0.37
N ASN A 169 7.72 13.70 -0.56
CA ASN A 169 8.56 13.21 -1.65
C ASN A 169 9.84 14.05 -1.82
N ILE A 170 10.55 14.26 -0.71
CA ILE A 170 11.76 15.11 -0.67
C ILE A 170 12.84 14.61 -1.64
N LEU A 171 12.94 13.28 -1.81
CA LEU A 171 13.93 12.65 -2.69
C LEU A 171 13.56 12.74 -4.19
N ASP A 172 12.27 12.98 -4.51
CA ASP A 172 11.75 13.02 -5.88
C ASP A 172 12.03 11.73 -6.68
N ASP A 173 11.95 10.59 -6.01
CA ASP A 173 12.29 9.28 -6.58
C ASP A 173 11.11 8.29 -6.52
N GLU A 174 9.88 8.80 -6.67
CA GLU A 174 8.66 7.98 -6.70
C GLU A 174 8.22 7.57 -8.11
N ALA A 175 8.94 8.02 -9.14
CA ALA A 175 8.62 7.63 -10.51
C ALA A 175 8.75 6.12 -10.69
N THR A 176 7.65 5.48 -11.06
CA THR A 176 7.60 4.03 -11.29
C THR A 176 7.79 3.70 -12.76
N GLU A 177 8.51 2.63 -13.01
CA GLU A 177 8.64 2.01 -14.32
C GLU A 177 8.19 0.56 -14.21
N THR A 178 7.15 0.20 -14.94
CA THR A 178 6.53 -1.12 -14.89
C THR A 178 6.48 -1.73 -16.28
N ARG A 179 6.83 -2.99 -16.40
CA ARG A 179 6.61 -3.78 -17.61
C ARG A 179 5.47 -4.75 -17.38
N ILE A 180 4.49 -4.72 -18.26
CA ILE A 180 3.30 -5.57 -18.24
C ILE A 180 3.48 -6.62 -19.33
N TYR A 181 3.25 -7.88 -18.97
CA TYR A 181 3.36 -9.00 -19.91
C TYR A 181 1.98 -9.60 -20.17
N SER A 182 1.61 -9.66 -21.43
CA SER A 182 0.40 -10.31 -21.92
C SER A 182 0.74 -11.16 -23.14
N LYS A 183 -0.07 -12.15 -23.47
CA LYS A 183 0.18 -13.04 -24.60
C LYS A 183 0.41 -12.26 -25.91
N ALA A 184 -0.39 -11.23 -26.17
CA ALA A 184 -0.34 -10.48 -27.43
C ALA A 184 0.58 -9.26 -27.40
N TYR A 185 1.06 -8.84 -26.22
CA TYR A 185 1.87 -7.62 -26.10
C TYR A 185 2.75 -7.62 -24.87
N SER A 186 3.81 -6.80 -24.91
CA SER A 186 4.56 -6.36 -23.73
C SER A 186 4.52 -4.83 -23.69
N LEU A 187 3.99 -4.27 -22.59
CA LEU A 187 3.84 -2.83 -22.43
C LEU A 187 4.82 -2.32 -21.38
N ARG A 188 5.57 -1.28 -21.71
CA ARG A 188 6.37 -0.52 -20.74
C ARG A 188 5.57 0.73 -20.34
N GLN A 189 5.28 0.84 -19.08
CA GLN A 189 4.56 1.97 -18.51
C GLN A 189 5.48 2.73 -17.58
N TRP A 190 5.56 4.03 -17.78
CA TRP A 190 6.22 4.96 -16.88
C TRP A 190 5.18 5.89 -16.26
N SER A 191 5.26 6.09 -14.96
CA SER A 191 4.35 6.97 -14.22
C SER A 191 5.12 7.77 -13.18
N ASN A 192 4.96 9.09 -13.23
CA ASN A 192 5.41 10.00 -12.19
C ASN A 192 4.18 10.72 -11.63
N ARG A 193 3.63 10.19 -10.55
CA ARG A 193 2.38 10.69 -9.95
C ARG A 193 2.60 11.70 -8.85
N SER A 194 3.78 11.70 -8.27
CA SER A 194 4.07 12.46 -7.06
C SER A 194 5.20 13.42 -7.32
N MET A 195 4.88 14.71 -7.25
CA MET A 195 5.89 15.76 -7.24
C MET A 195 6.27 16.09 -5.81
N ARG A 196 7.44 16.67 -5.59
CA ARG A 196 7.77 17.29 -4.31
C ARG A 196 6.70 18.31 -3.94
N THR A 197 6.17 18.20 -2.75
CA THR A 197 5.22 19.17 -2.24
C THR A 197 5.67 19.68 -0.89
N TYR A 198 5.54 20.98 -0.71
CA TYR A 198 5.79 21.65 0.55
C TYR A 198 4.55 22.43 0.94
N GLY A 199 4.21 22.43 2.21
CA GLY A 199 3.01 23.11 2.61
C GLY A 199 2.95 23.44 4.10
N ILE A 200 1.95 24.25 4.43
CA ILE A 200 1.61 24.62 5.80
C ILE A 200 0.14 24.30 6.01
N THR A 201 -0.16 23.55 7.06
CA THR A 201 -1.52 23.26 7.48
C THR A 201 -1.80 23.98 8.78
N LEU A 202 -2.90 24.74 8.80
CA LEU A 202 -3.44 25.37 10.00
C LEU A 202 -4.76 24.67 10.34
N ARG A 203 -4.84 24.09 11.54
CA ARG A 203 -6.06 23.43 12.04
C ARG A 203 -6.51 24.11 13.32
N TYR A 204 -7.74 24.58 13.35
CA TYR A 204 -8.38 25.09 14.54
C TYR A 204 -9.63 24.30 14.88
N ASN A 205 -9.67 23.72 16.07
CA ASN A 205 -10.80 22.95 16.57
C ASN A 205 -11.73 23.89 17.36
N PHE A 206 -12.83 24.25 16.74
CA PHE A 206 -13.89 25.00 17.43
C PHE A 206 -14.64 24.04 18.37
N ASN A 207 -14.96 24.54 19.55
CA ASN A 207 -15.84 23.84 20.48
C ASN A 207 -15.30 22.50 21.00
N THR A 208 -14.09 22.49 21.56
CA THR A 208 -13.56 21.37 22.34
C THR A 208 -14.22 21.24 23.72
N ALA A 209 -15.42 21.82 23.92
CA ALA A 209 -16.19 21.58 25.10
C ALA A 209 -16.48 20.08 25.19
N GLN A 210 -15.79 19.39 26.07
CA GLN A 210 -16.21 18.04 26.48
C GLN A 210 -17.70 18.16 26.83
N SER A 211 -18.53 17.42 26.11
CA SER A 211 -19.94 17.35 26.43
C SER A 211 -20.08 17.02 27.92
N LYS A 212 -20.46 18.00 28.72
CA LYS A 212 -20.81 17.80 30.13
C LYS A 212 -22.11 16.98 30.27
N TYR A 213 -22.68 16.57 29.13
CA TYR A 213 -23.83 15.69 29.10
C TYR A 213 -23.37 14.28 29.45
N LYS A 214 -23.18 14.04 30.74
CA LYS A 214 -23.35 12.71 31.31
C LYS A 214 -24.83 12.39 31.13
N GLY A 215 -25.19 11.79 30.00
CA GLY A 215 -26.53 11.33 29.76
C GLY A 215 -26.99 10.48 30.94
N THR A 216 -27.87 11.00 31.72
CA THR A 216 -28.70 10.20 32.62
C THR A 216 -29.45 9.31 31.66
N GLY A 217 -29.01 8.02 31.52
CA GLY A 217 -29.55 7.10 30.54
C GLY A 217 -31.08 7.12 30.60
N ALA A 218 -31.69 7.34 29.43
CA ALA A 218 -33.13 7.19 29.25
C ALA A 218 -33.50 5.80 29.80
N GLY A 219 -34.07 5.72 30.93
CA GLY A 219 -34.44 4.46 31.62
C GLY A 219 -34.25 4.48 33.13
N LYS A 220 -33.52 5.41 33.74
CA LYS A 220 -33.44 5.49 35.20
C LYS A 220 -34.78 5.84 35.86
N SER A 221 -35.61 6.64 35.22
CA SER A 221 -36.95 6.95 35.71
C SER A 221 -37.95 5.81 35.55
N GLN A 222 -37.71 4.86 34.68
CA GLN A 222 -38.57 3.66 34.53
C GLN A 222 -38.18 2.53 35.51
N LYS A 223 -36.87 2.38 35.84
CA LYS A 223 -36.43 1.44 36.86
C LYS A 223 -36.81 1.82 38.27
N ALA A 224 -37.16 3.06 38.57
CA ALA A 224 -37.61 3.50 39.90
C ALA A 224 -39.09 3.31 40.11
N ARG A 225 -39.83 2.78 39.14
CA ARG A 225 -41.26 2.51 39.18
C ARG A 225 -41.64 1.00 39.18
N MET A 226 -40.60 0.12 39.19
CA MET A 226 -40.72 -1.30 39.43
C MET A 226 -40.18 -1.63 40.84
#